data_0a53156291a5b36e00987bee20bf7adb
#
_entry.id   0a53156291a5b36e00987bee20bf7adb
#
_cell.length_a   1.000
_cell.length_b   1.000
_cell.length_c   1.000
_cell.angle_alpha   90.00
_cell.angle_beta   90.00
_cell.angle_gamma   90.00
#
_symmetry.space_group_name_H-M   'P 1'
#
loop_
_entity.id
_entity.type
_entity.pdbx_description
1 polymer ?
#
loop_
_entity_poly.entity_id
_entity_poly.type
_entity_poly.pdbx_seq_one_letter_code
_entity_poly.pdbx_strand_id
1 'polypeptide(L)'
;MIQQSFCQGPFLVSGLHGDQILGARDNQQDTFSILVGEDAFLLVLADGMGGYTGGELASRAAVEGFSKAFEREYLSPGERMKAAVAAANEQVLAVRKRGGKDDEMGTTLVAAWIGREGVCWVSVGDSPLLLIRNEKMFLLNELHQYSEELDRMADEGVISRDEALNHPARHFLTSALMGKEILLMDLREECFPLVPGDRLLVASDGVEPYLNSLGPAGMRYLSMLSAE
;
A
#
# COMPACT_ATOMS: atom_id res chain seq x y z
N MET A 1 4.60 17.59 2.89
CA MET A 1 5.06 17.09 4.21
C MET A 1 3.94 17.26 5.21
N ILE A 2 3.35 16.19 5.69
CA ILE A 2 2.31 16.22 6.74
C ILE A 2 2.94 15.57 7.96
N GLN A 3 3.30 16.38 8.95
CA GLN A 3 3.81 15.89 10.23
C GLN A 3 2.78 16.24 11.32
N GLN A 4 2.21 15.22 11.95
CA GLN A 4 1.30 15.38 13.07
C GLN A 4 1.72 14.44 14.20
N SER A 5 1.94 14.99 15.39
CA SER A 5 2.18 14.24 16.61
C SER A 5 0.88 14.15 17.42
N PHE A 6 0.44 12.95 17.72
CA PHE A 6 -0.80 12.70 18.46
C PHE A 6 -0.51 11.96 19.76
N CYS A 7 -0.96 12.53 20.85
CA CYS A 7 -0.94 11.92 22.19
C CYS A 7 -2.33 12.03 22.79
N GLN A 8 -3.19 11.02 22.63
CA GLN A 8 -4.42 10.91 23.42
C GLN A 8 -4.81 9.44 23.65
N GLY A 9 -5.05 9.08 24.91
CA GLY A 9 -5.61 7.79 25.30
C GLY A 9 -4.57 6.66 25.51
N PRO A 10 -5.02 5.43 25.79
CA PRO A 10 -4.17 4.26 26.03
C PRO A 10 -3.48 3.75 24.76
N PHE A 11 -3.79 4.33 23.62
CA PHE A 11 -3.17 4.04 22.32
C PHE A 11 -2.29 5.22 21.91
N LEU A 12 -0.98 5.05 22.06
CA LEU A 12 0.01 6.06 21.75
C LEU A 12 0.62 5.80 20.38
N VAL A 13 0.24 6.62 19.40
CA VAL A 13 1.03 6.81 18.16
C VAL A 13 1.93 8.01 18.41
N SER A 14 3.24 7.79 18.47
CA SER A 14 4.21 8.85 18.73
C SER A 14 4.39 9.81 17.57
N GLY A 15 4.01 9.41 16.35
CA GLY A 15 4.04 10.26 15.17
C GLY A 15 3.44 9.58 13.95
N LEU A 16 2.87 10.41 13.07
CA LEU A 16 2.43 10.07 11.72
C LEU A 16 3.14 10.99 10.75
N HIS A 17 3.70 10.44 9.69
CA HIS A 17 4.37 11.20 8.65
C HIS A 17 4.00 10.63 7.28
N GLY A 18 3.74 11.50 6.33
CA GLY A 18 3.54 11.14 4.93
C GLY A 18 4.26 12.11 4.03
N ASP A 19 4.98 11.60 3.05
CA ASP A 19 5.68 12.39 2.05
C ASP A 19 5.71 11.67 0.72
N GLN A 20 5.87 12.40 -0.36
CA GLN A 20 6.09 11.85 -1.69
C GLN A 20 7.09 12.69 -2.45
N ILE A 21 7.94 12.02 -3.22
CA ILE A 21 8.96 12.65 -4.04
C ILE A 21 8.78 12.23 -5.50
N LEU A 22 8.95 13.18 -6.41
CA LEU A 22 8.81 12.92 -7.83
C LEU A 22 9.92 11.99 -8.37
N GLY A 23 11.07 11.97 -7.68
CA GLY A 23 12.24 11.20 -8.13
C GLY A 23 12.72 11.64 -9.50
N ALA A 24 12.99 10.68 -10.37
CA ALA A 24 13.41 10.90 -11.76
C ALA A 24 12.24 10.88 -12.77
N ARG A 25 11.00 10.86 -12.29
CA ARG A 25 9.78 10.83 -13.14
C ARG A 25 9.37 12.24 -13.54
N ASP A 26 8.68 12.37 -14.69
CA ASP A 26 8.12 13.65 -15.15
C ASP A 26 6.83 14.03 -14.41
N ASN A 27 6.07 13.03 -13.94
CA ASN A 27 4.78 13.20 -13.25
C ASN A 27 4.70 12.30 -12.01
N GLN A 28 4.07 12.83 -10.95
CA GLN A 28 3.74 12.04 -9.77
C GLN A 28 2.45 11.25 -10.02
N GLN A 29 2.56 9.93 -9.92
CA GLN A 29 1.43 9.02 -10.10
C GLN A 29 0.98 8.36 -8.80
N ASP A 30 1.75 8.48 -7.73
CA ASP A 30 1.34 8.05 -6.40
C ASP A 30 0.37 9.05 -5.79
N THR A 31 -0.56 8.54 -5.01
CA THR A 31 -1.46 9.33 -4.17
C THR A 31 -1.60 8.65 -2.82
N PHE A 32 -1.54 9.42 -1.74
CA PHE A 32 -1.81 8.89 -0.41
C PHE A 32 -2.79 9.76 0.38
N SER A 33 -3.38 9.17 1.41
CA SER A 33 -4.23 9.84 2.39
C SER A 33 -3.97 9.30 3.78
N ILE A 34 -4.03 10.18 4.77
CA ILE A 34 -3.99 9.85 6.20
C ILE A 34 -5.27 10.38 6.82
N LEU A 35 -6.13 9.48 7.30
CA LEU A 35 -7.33 9.85 8.02
C LEU A 35 -7.11 9.58 9.51
N VAL A 36 -7.46 10.58 10.32
CA VAL A 36 -7.27 10.53 11.77
C VAL A 36 -8.65 10.53 12.43
N GLY A 37 -9.00 9.42 13.07
CA GLY A 37 -10.19 9.31 13.92
C GLY A 37 -9.85 9.50 15.40
N GLU A 38 -10.84 9.38 16.29
CA GLU A 38 -10.65 9.55 17.74
C GLU A 38 -9.75 8.45 18.33
N ASP A 39 -9.90 7.20 17.88
CA ASP A 39 -9.23 6.02 18.41
C ASP A 39 -8.51 5.18 17.36
N ALA A 40 -8.37 5.68 16.14
CA ALA A 40 -7.77 4.94 15.05
C ALA A 40 -7.24 5.85 13.94
N PHE A 41 -6.34 5.29 13.14
CA PHE A 41 -5.79 5.91 11.95
C PHE A 41 -6.04 5.03 10.74
N LEU A 42 -6.25 5.65 9.59
CA LEU A 42 -6.26 4.96 8.31
C LEU A 42 -5.20 5.57 7.39
N LEU A 43 -4.28 4.74 6.96
CA LEU A 43 -3.31 5.06 5.93
C LEU A 43 -3.78 4.43 4.62
N VAL A 44 -3.80 5.20 3.55
CA VAL A 44 -4.16 4.73 2.21
C VAL A 44 -3.11 5.22 1.24
N LEU A 45 -2.61 4.33 0.38
CA LEU A 45 -1.69 4.67 -0.70
C LEU A 45 -2.11 3.92 -1.97
N ALA A 46 -1.94 4.58 -3.09
CA ALA A 46 -2.18 4.05 -4.42
C ALA A 46 -1.08 4.52 -5.36
N ASP A 47 -0.42 3.57 -6.05
CA ASP A 47 0.57 3.82 -7.09
C ASP A 47 -0.12 3.67 -8.45
N GLY A 48 -0.15 4.77 -9.19
CA GLY A 48 -0.87 4.86 -10.45
C GLY A 48 -0.06 4.38 -11.64
N MET A 49 -0.68 3.62 -12.53
CA MET A 49 -0.11 3.16 -13.80
C MET A 49 -0.96 3.59 -14.99
N GLY A 50 -0.32 3.79 -16.17
CA GLY A 50 -1.03 4.10 -17.42
C GLY A 50 -0.78 5.50 -17.95
N GLY A 51 0.31 5.68 -18.68
CA GLY A 51 0.65 6.87 -19.47
C GLY A 51 0.55 8.22 -18.72
N TYR A 52 0.96 9.29 -19.36
CA TYR A 52 1.20 10.64 -18.79
C TYR A 52 0.23 11.18 -17.73
N THR A 53 -1.05 10.89 -17.81
CA THR A 53 -2.06 11.39 -16.85
C THR A 53 -2.97 10.30 -16.31
N GLY A 54 -2.90 9.10 -16.86
CA GLY A 54 -3.80 8.01 -16.52
C GLY A 54 -3.59 7.50 -15.09
N GLY A 55 -2.32 7.26 -14.73
CA GLY A 55 -1.95 6.77 -13.41
C GLY A 55 -2.31 7.75 -12.29
N GLU A 56 -1.98 9.06 -12.45
CA GLU A 56 -2.35 10.09 -11.48
C GLU A 56 -3.87 10.16 -11.24
N LEU A 57 -4.66 10.10 -12.32
CA LEU A 57 -6.12 10.13 -12.20
C LEU A 57 -6.66 8.86 -11.54
N ALA A 58 -6.08 7.69 -11.84
CA ALA A 58 -6.50 6.43 -11.26
C ALA A 58 -6.17 6.36 -9.76
N SER A 59 -4.94 6.69 -9.36
CA SER A 59 -4.52 6.66 -7.95
C SER A 59 -5.32 7.64 -7.10
N ARG A 60 -5.55 8.87 -7.61
CA ARG A 60 -6.38 9.87 -6.92
C ARG A 60 -7.81 9.38 -6.75
N ALA A 61 -8.43 8.87 -7.82
CA ALA A 61 -9.81 8.35 -7.77
C ALA A 61 -9.94 7.17 -6.80
N ALA A 62 -8.94 6.28 -6.77
CA ALA A 62 -8.93 5.14 -5.85
C ALA A 62 -8.83 5.59 -4.39
N VAL A 63 -7.89 6.49 -4.05
CA VAL A 63 -7.70 6.99 -2.68
C VAL A 63 -8.94 7.76 -2.21
N GLU A 64 -9.50 8.65 -3.04
CA GLU A 64 -10.71 9.40 -2.70
C GLU A 64 -11.92 8.46 -2.51
N GLY A 65 -12.12 7.51 -3.43
CA GLY A 65 -13.20 6.54 -3.36
C GLY A 65 -13.11 5.63 -2.13
N PHE A 66 -11.92 5.12 -1.85
CA PHE A 66 -11.64 4.31 -0.68
C PHE A 66 -11.91 5.08 0.62
N SER A 67 -11.27 6.24 0.78
CA SER A 67 -11.36 7.05 1.99
C SER A 67 -12.80 7.41 2.33
N LYS A 68 -13.55 7.90 1.35
CA LYS A 68 -14.97 8.24 1.51
C LYS A 68 -15.86 7.05 1.86
N ALA A 69 -15.62 5.89 1.28
CA ALA A 69 -16.41 4.70 1.57
C ALA A 69 -16.06 4.11 2.94
N PHE A 70 -14.81 4.25 3.38
CA PHE A 70 -14.35 3.76 4.67
C PHE A 70 -14.92 4.53 5.87
N GLU A 71 -15.37 5.76 5.72
CA GLU A 71 -15.98 6.57 6.79
C GLU A 71 -17.31 6.02 7.34
N ARG A 72 -17.87 4.96 6.75
CA ARG A 72 -19.11 4.32 7.22
C ARG A 72 -18.84 3.50 8.49
N GLU A 73 -19.26 4.01 9.65
CA GLU A 73 -18.84 3.53 10.98
C GLU A 73 -19.54 2.26 11.53
N TYR A 74 -20.59 1.75 10.87
CA TYR A 74 -21.40 0.64 11.40
C TYR A 74 -20.95 -0.77 11.02
N LEU A 75 -19.77 -0.87 10.39
CA LEU A 75 -19.17 -2.14 9.99
C LEU A 75 -17.82 -2.33 10.71
N SER A 76 -17.39 -3.57 10.85
CA SER A 76 -16.03 -3.87 11.30
C SER A 76 -14.98 -3.26 10.36
N PRO A 77 -13.75 -3.00 10.82
CA PRO A 77 -12.70 -2.47 9.94
C PRO A 77 -12.47 -3.29 8.67
N GLY A 78 -12.51 -4.61 8.76
CA GLY A 78 -12.36 -5.50 7.60
C GLY A 78 -13.49 -5.38 6.58
N GLU A 79 -14.75 -5.38 7.06
CA GLU A 79 -15.91 -5.18 6.19
C GLU A 79 -15.89 -3.81 5.50
N ARG A 80 -15.47 -2.76 6.24
CA ARG A 80 -15.29 -1.41 5.70
C ARG A 80 -14.22 -1.38 4.60
N MET A 81 -13.09 -2.05 4.82
CA MET A 81 -12.00 -2.16 3.82
C MET A 81 -12.49 -2.84 2.55
N LYS A 82 -13.18 -3.96 2.68
CA LYS A 82 -13.72 -4.69 1.52
C LYS A 82 -14.69 -3.82 0.70
N ALA A 83 -15.61 -3.13 1.37
CA ALA A 83 -16.54 -2.21 0.72
C ALA A 83 -15.81 -1.01 0.10
N ALA A 84 -14.77 -0.49 0.76
CA ALA A 84 -14.00 0.64 0.29
C ALA A 84 -13.16 0.30 -0.95
N VAL A 85 -12.59 -0.91 -1.04
CA VAL A 85 -11.90 -1.37 -2.26
C VAL A 85 -12.86 -1.41 -3.45
N ALA A 86 -14.07 -1.95 -3.26
CA ALA A 86 -15.07 -1.96 -4.33
C ALA A 86 -15.43 -0.54 -4.80
N ALA A 87 -15.64 0.39 -3.86
CA ALA A 87 -15.91 1.79 -4.18
C ALA A 87 -14.73 2.47 -4.87
N ALA A 88 -13.49 2.20 -4.45
CA ALA A 88 -12.29 2.69 -5.12
C ALA A 88 -12.23 2.23 -6.57
N ASN A 89 -12.45 0.93 -6.81
CA ASN A 89 -12.43 0.36 -8.15
C ASN A 89 -13.55 0.94 -9.05
N GLU A 90 -14.74 1.22 -8.50
CA GLU A 90 -15.82 1.91 -9.21
C GLU A 90 -15.43 3.36 -9.58
N GLN A 91 -14.73 4.09 -8.72
CA GLN A 91 -14.24 5.44 -9.05
C GLN A 91 -13.19 5.41 -10.14
N VAL A 92 -12.27 4.45 -10.13
CA VAL A 92 -11.31 4.24 -11.22
C VAL A 92 -12.05 3.98 -12.54
N LEU A 93 -13.10 3.13 -12.54
CA LEU A 93 -13.95 2.91 -13.72
C LEU A 93 -14.61 4.20 -14.21
N ALA A 94 -15.13 5.01 -13.29
CA ALA A 94 -15.82 6.26 -13.64
C ALA A 94 -14.87 7.26 -14.30
N VAL A 95 -13.65 7.41 -13.79
CA VAL A 95 -12.63 8.29 -14.36
C VAL A 95 -12.18 7.78 -15.73
N ARG A 96 -11.94 6.48 -15.86
CA ARG A 96 -11.56 5.84 -17.13
C ARG A 96 -12.59 6.08 -18.23
N LYS A 97 -13.88 5.92 -17.93
CA LYS A 97 -14.97 6.19 -18.87
C LYS A 97 -15.05 7.66 -19.30
N ARG A 98 -14.80 8.61 -18.40
CA ARG A 98 -14.80 10.05 -18.72
C ARG A 98 -13.63 10.47 -19.59
N GLY A 99 -12.47 9.84 -19.38
CA GLY A 99 -11.24 10.19 -20.11
C GLY A 99 -11.21 9.74 -21.56
N GLY A 100 -12.15 8.91 -22.02
CA GLY A 100 -12.16 8.34 -23.37
C GLY A 100 -10.87 7.58 -23.71
N LYS A 101 -10.07 7.29 -22.70
CA LYS A 101 -8.78 6.62 -22.80
C LYS A 101 -8.89 5.18 -22.31
N ASP A 102 -8.31 4.37 -23.10
CA ASP A 102 -8.36 2.95 -23.13
C ASP A 102 -7.75 2.22 -21.92
N ASP A 103 -7.91 0.95 -21.93
CA ASP A 103 -7.65 -0.19 -21.09
C ASP A 103 -6.37 -0.20 -20.22
N GLU A 104 -5.50 0.81 -20.31
CA GLU A 104 -4.19 0.83 -19.66
C GLU A 104 -4.14 1.64 -18.35
N MET A 105 -5.22 2.35 -17.98
CA MET A 105 -5.28 3.13 -16.74
C MET A 105 -5.64 2.23 -15.56
N GLY A 106 -4.85 2.27 -14.51
CA GLY A 106 -5.09 1.54 -13.28
C GLY A 106 -4.25 2.06 -12.13
N THR A 107 -4.35 1.41 -10.99
CA THR A 107 -3.56 1.74 -9.81
C THR A 107 -3.47 0.55 -8.86
N THR A 108 -2.40 0.47 -8.09
CA THR A 108 -2.36 -0.34 -6.88
C THR A 108 -3.23 0.29 -5.80
N LEU A 109 -3.48 -0.41 -4.73
CA LEU A 109 -4.03 0.13 -3.49
C LEU A 109 -3.48 -0.65 -2.31
N VAL A 110 -2.99 0.04 -1.30
CA VAL A 110 -2.73 -0.53 0.02
C VAL A 110 -3.32 0.40 1.07
N ALA A 111 -4.09 -0.17 1.99
CA ALA A 111 -4.68 0.56 3.10
C ALA A 111 -4.47 -0.19 4.41
N ALA A 112 -4.07 0.54 5.46
CA ALA A 112 -3.86 0.02 6.80
C ALA A 112 -4.68 0.83 7.81
N TRP A 113 -5.59 0.16 8.50
CA TRP A 113 -6.29 0.70 9.65
C TRP A 113 -5.58 0.29 10.94
N ILE A 114 -5.22 1.26 11.75
CA ILE A 114 -4.49 1.09 12.99
C ILE A 114 -5.38 1.53 14.14
N GLY A 115 -5.77 0.60 14.99
CA GLY A 115 -6.60 0.84 16.17
C GLY A 115 -6.02 0.22 17.43
N ARG A 116 -6.82 0.16 18.49
CA ARG A 116 -6.39 -0.37 19.79
C ARG A 116 -6.00 -1.85 19.75
N GLU A 117 -6.59 -2.62 18.83
CA GLU A 117 -6.37 -4.06 18.70
C GLU A 117 -5.18 -4.41 17.80
N GLY A 118 -4.59 -3.41 17.14
CA GLY A 118 -3.48 -3.58 16.21
C GLY A 118 -3.75 -3.00 14.83
N VAL A 119 -3.23 -3.65 13.79
CA VAL A 119 -3.37 -3.25 12.39
C VAL A 119 -4.14 -4.28 11.58
N CYS A 120 -5.17 -3.83 10.87
CA CYS A 120 -5.85 -4.58 9.80
C CYS A 120 -5.49 -3.92 8.48
N TRP A 121 -5.48 -4.67 7.37
CA TRP A 121 -5.13 -4.10 6.06
C TRP A 121 -5.88 -4.73 4.90
N VAL A 122 -5.84 -4.03 3.79
CA VAL A 122 -6.20 -4.56 2.48
C VAL A 122 -5.19 -4.07 1.46
N SER A 123 -4.81 -4.93 0.52
CA SER A 123 -3.98 -4.53 -0.61
C SER A 123 -4.42 -5.18 -1.92
N VAL A 124 -4.21 -4.44 -3.01
CA VAL A 124 -4.34 -4.88 -4.40
C VAL A 124 -3.15 -4.30 -5.16
N GLY A 125 -2.31 -5.15 -5.73
CA GLY A 125 -1.07 -4.75 -6.37
C GLY A 125 0.15 -5.04 -5.52
N ASP A 126 1.23 -4.31 -5.73
CA ASP A 126 2.56 -4.60 -5.21
C ASP A 126 3.12 -3.52 -4.26
N SER A 127 2.28 -2.58 -3.85
CA SER A 127 2.67 -1.58 -2.84
C SER A 127 2.81 -2.24 -1.47
N PRO A 128 4.01 -2.19 -0.84
CA PRO A 128 4.26 -2.91 0.40
C PRO A 128 3.69 -2.21 1.64
N LEU A 129 3.19 -3.01 2.57
CA LEU A 129 2.96 -2.67 3.97
C LEU A 129 4.02 -3.37 4.82
N LEU A 130 4.87 -2.61 5.45
CA LEU A 130 6.03 -3.10 6.20
C LEU A 130 5.86 -2.82 7.68
N LEU A 131 6.23 -3.79 8.52
CA LEU A 131 6.39 -3.65 9.95
C LEU A 131 7.88 -3.62 10.31
N ILE A 132 8.31 -2.59 11.02
CA ILE A 132 9.64 -2.49 11.59
C ILE A 132 9.53 -2.76 13.10
N ARG A 133 10.07 -3.89 13.53
CA ARG A 133 10.07 -4.36 14.92
C ARG A 133 11.46 -4.88 15.30
N ASN A 134 12.02 -4.36 16.38
CA ASN A 134 13.36 -4.78 16.87
C ASN A 134 14.45 -4.69 15.78
N GLU A 135 14.50 -3.57 15.06
CA GLU A 135 15.46 -3.31 13.96
C GLU A 135 15.34 -4.31 12.77
N LYS A 136 14.27 -5.06 12.68
CA LYS A 136 13.97 -5.96 11.57
C LYS A 136 12.74 -5.49 10.82
N MET A 137 12.74 -5.69 9.52
CA MET A 137 11.64 -5.35 8.63
C MET A 137 10.91 -6.61 8.21
N PHE A 138 9.58 -6.58 8.27
CA PHE A 138 8.70 -7.67 7.89
C PHE A 138 7.65 -7.14 6.90
N LEU A 139 7.50 -7.80 5.79
CA LEU A 139 6.40 -7.56 4.88
C LEU A 139 5.13 -8.16 5.49
N LEU A 140 4.07 -7.37 5.60
CA LEU A 140 2.80 -7.81 6.19
C LEU A 140 1.79 -8.26 5.15
N ASN A 141 1.73 -7.60 4.00
CA ASN A 141 0.78 -7.91 2.93
C ASN A 141 1.39 -8.82 1.85
N GLU A 142 0.54 -9.50 1.10
CA GLU A 142 0.92 -10.21 -0.10
C GLU A 142 1.08 -9.22 -1.27
N LEU A 143 2.17 -9.38 -2.05
CA LEU A 143 2.41 -8.57 -3.23
C LEU A 143 1.88 -9.32 -4.47
N HIS A 144 1.08 -8.63 -5.27
CA HIS A 144 0.49 -9.23 -6.48
C HIS A 144 1.37 -8.93 -7.70
N GLN A 145 2.56 -9.56 -7.71
CA GLN A 145 3.53 -9.50 -8.80
C GLN A 145 3.76 -10.90 -9.40
N TYR A 146 4.14 -10.93 -10.67
CA TYR A 146 4.48 -12.19 -11.35
C TYR A 146 5.74 -12.85 -10.77
N SER A 147 6.53 -12.13 -10.00
CA SER A 147 7.66 -12.67 -9.23
C SER A 147 7.26 -13.84 -8.34
N GLU A 148 6.11 -13.79 -7.67
CA GLU A 148 5.60 -14.86 -6.80
C GLU A 148 5.44 -16.18 -7.56
N GLU A 149 4.87 -16.13 -8.75
CA GLU A 149 4.69 -17.30 -9.62
C GLU A 149 6.04 -17.83 -10.12
N LEU A 150 6.94 -16.93 -10.51
CA LEU A 150 8.29 -17.31 -10.97
C LEU A 150 9.10 -17.97 -9.86
N ASP A 151 9.04 -17.44 -8.64
CA ASP A 151 9.73 -18.01 -7.49
C ASP A 151 9.14 -19.39 -7.13
N ARG A 152 7.82 -19.56 -7.19
CA ARG A 152 7.16 -20.86 -7.03
C ARG A 152 7.62 -21.87 -8.09
N MET A 153 7.67 -21.46 -9.38
CA MET A 153 8.16 -22.32 -10.46
C MET A 153 9.63 -22.73 -10.26
N ALA A 154 10.46 -21.83 -9.72
CA ALA A 154 11.84 -22.14 -9.40
C ALA A 154 11.96 -23.12 -8.21
N ASP A 155 11.13 -22.96 -7.18
CA ASP A 155 11.09 -23.86 -6.02
C ASP A 155 10.61 -25.27 -6.40
N GLU A 156 9.69 -25.37 -7.36
CA GLU A 156 9.21 -26.63 -7.94
C GLU A 156 10.20 -27.23 -8.97
N GLY A 157 11.28 -26.51 -9.31
CA GLY A 157 12.27 -26.95 -10.28
C GLY A 157 11.80 -26.90 -11.75
N VAL A 158 10.74 -26.17 -12.05
CA VAL A 158 10.21 -25.96 -13.41
C VAL A 158 11.12 -25.04 -14.23
N ILE A 159 11.65 -24.00 -13.58
CA ILE A 159 12.67 -23.08 -14.11
C ILE A 159 13.83 -22.99 -13.13
N SER A 160 14.98 -22.50 -13.59
CA SER A 160 16.09 -22.22 -12.68
C SER A 160 15.83 -20.98 -11.84
N ARG A 161 16.50 -20.86 -10.69
CA ARG A 161 16.44 -19.65 -9.86
C ARG A 161 16.96 -18.43 -10.62
N ASP A 162 17.97 -18.61 -11.46
CA ASP A 162 18.52 -17.53 -12.29
C ASP A 162 17.52 -17.04 -13.35
N GLU A 163 16.80 -17.95 -14.00
CA GLU A 163 15.71 -17.60 -14.92
C GLU A 163 14.59 -16.83 -14.21
N ALA A 164 14.19 -17.27 -13.01
CA ALA A 164 13.18 -16.59 -12.22
C ALA A 164 13.60 -15.16 -11.85
N LEU A 165 14.85 -14.97 -11.39
CA LEU A 165 15.38 -13.68 -10.95
C LEU A 165 15.56 -12.68 -12.11
N ASN A 166 15.93 -13.17 -13.30
CA ASN A 166 16.21 -12.34 -14.48
C ASN A 166 15.03 -12.28 -15.46
N HIS A 167 13.85 -12.83 -15.08
CA HIS A 167 12.72 -12.86 -15.99
C HIS A 167 12.20 -11.45 -16.29
N PRO A 168 12.01 -11.07 -17.59
CA PRO A 168 11.65 -9.70 -17.96
C PRO A 168 10.28 -9.25 -17.42
N ALA A 169 9.36 -10.17 -17.17
CA ALA A 169 8.04 -9.87 -16.61
C ALA A 169 7.98 -10.00 -15.08
N ARG A 170 9.12 -10.17 -14.39
CA ARG A 170 9.15 -10.40 -12.94
C ARG A 170 8.37 -9.37 -12.13
N HIS A 171 8.43 -8.10 -12.56
CA HIS A 171 7.76 -6.97 -11.90
C HIS A 171 6.39 -6.62 -12.48
N PHE A 172 5.81 -7.50 -13.32
CA PHE A 172 4.47 -7.24 -13.84
C PHE A 172 3.43 -7.51 -12.76
N LEU A 173 2.49 -6.55 -12.64
CA LEU A 173 1.36 -6.70 -11.73
C LEU A 173 0.42 -7.82 -12.18
N THR A 174 0.02 -8.65 -11.25
CA THR A 174 -0.99 -9.70 -11.46
C THR A 174 -2.38 -9.28 -11.01
N SER A 175 -2.50 -8.19 -10.24
CA SER A 175 -3.76 -7.58 -9.84
C SER A 175 -3.62 -6.08 -9.64
N ALA A 176 -4.63 -5.31 -10.02
CA ALA A 176 -4.71 -3.86 -9.86
C ALA A 176 -6.16 -3.38 -9.92
N LEU A 177 -6.43 -2.17 -9.43
CA LEU A 177 -7.72 -1.49 -9.60
C LEU A 177 -7.76 -0.86 -10.99
N MET A 178 -8.56 -1.42 -11.87
CA MET A 178 -8.72 -0.98 -13.27
C MET A 178 -10.19 -0.70 -13.63
N GLY A 179 -11.10 -0.70 -12.66
CA GLY A 179 -12.53 -0.66 -12.92
C GLY A 179 -13.07 -1.93 -13.57
N LYS A 180 -12.37 -3.05 -13.42
CA LYS A 180 -12.74 -4.41 -13.85
C LYS A 180 -12.79 -5.30 -12.60
N GLU A 181 -13.04 -6.59 -12.78
CA GLU A 181 -12.92 -7.57 -11.71
C GLU A 181 -11.50 -7.54 -11.10
N ILE A 182 -11.43 -7.53 -9.78
CA ILE A 182 -10.17 -7.59 -9.03
C ILE A 182 -9.80 -9.06 -8.90
N LEU A 183 -8.68 -9.48 -9.50
CA LEU A 183 -8.28 -10.88 -9.57
C LEU A 183 -7.71 -11.38 -8.24
N LEU A 184 -6.87 -10.57 -7.60
CA LEU A 184 -6.24 -10.89 -6.31
C LEU A 184 -6.40 -9.70 -5.37
N MET A 185 -6.69 -9.99 -4.11
CA MET A 185 -6.80 -9.01 -3.03
C MET A 185 -6.36 -9.68 -1.73
N ASP A 186 -5.35 -9.14 -1.09
CA ASP A 186 -4.99 -9.52 0.28
C ASP A 186 -5.81 -8.68 1.26
N LEU A 187 -6.59 -9.35 2.10
CA LEU A 187 -7.44 -8.72 3.12
C LEU A 187 -7.23 -9.40 4.47
N ARG A 188 -6.67 -8.66 5.43
CA ARG A 188 -6.59 -9.08 6.82
C ARG A 188 -7.65 -8.39 7.65
N GLU A 189 -8.71 -9.13 7.97
CA GLU A 189 -9.84 -8.64 8.78
C GLU A 189 -9.54 -8.68 10.29
N GLU A 190 -8.82 -9.72 10.73
CA GLU A 190 -8.37 -9.85 12.11
C GLU A 190 -7.11 -9.03 12.33
N CYS A 191 -7.16 -8.13 13.33
CA CYS A 191 -6.04 -7.22 13.55
C CYS A 191 -4.78 -7.98 14.00
N PHE A 192 -3.68 -7.65 13.33
CA PHE A 192 -2.35 -8.08 13.73
C PHE A 192 -1.90 -7.24 14.94
N PRO A 193 -1.52 -7.86 16.07
CA PRO A 193 -1.19 -7.13 17.28
C PRO A 193 0.11 -6.34 17.13
N LEU A 194 0.05 -5.06 17.48
CA LEU A 194 1.20 -4.17 17.55
C LEU A 194 1.70 -4.08 18.99
N VAL A 195 3.00 -3.86 19.14
CA VAL A 195 3.64 -3.65 20.45
C VAL A 195 4.34 -2.29 20.48
N PRO A 196 4.58 -1.71 21.68
CA PRO A 196 5.32 -0.45 21.78
C PRO A 196 6.67 -0.50 21.07
N GLY A 197 6.97 0.51 20.27
CA GLY A 197 8.18 0.59 19.46
C GLY A 197 8.04 0.06 18.02
N ASP A 198 6.91 -0.56 17.68
CA ASP A 198 6.61 -0.91 16.28
C ASP A 198 6.45 0.33 15.43
N ARG A 199 6.87 0.21 14.16
CA ARG A 199 6.60 1.19 13.10
C ARG A 199 5.99 0.52 11.90
N LEU A 200 4.99 1.16 11.33
CA LEU A 200 4.38 0.75 10.08
C LEU A 200 4.82 1.70 8.97
N LEU A 201 5.21 1.15 7.85
CA LEU A 201 5.52 1.89 6.63
C LEU A 201 4.63 1.36 5.50
N VAL A 202 3.82 2.26 4.95
CA VAL A 202 3.07 2.04 3.71
C VAL A 202 3.82 2.78 2.61
N ALA A 203 4.17 2.11 1.53
CA ALA A 203 4.98 2.71 0.48
C ALA A 203 4.59 2.21 -0.91
N SER A 204 4.95 2.94 -1.97
CA SER A 204 4.98 2.43 -3.33
C SER A 204 6.27 1.65 -3.59
N ASP A 205 6.36 0.94 -4.71
CA ASP A 205 7.53 0.15 -5.12
C ASP A 205 8.81 0.99 -5.27
N GLY A 206 8.65 2.29 -5.52
CA GLY A 206 9.76 3.24 -5.64
C GLY A 206 10.69 3.32 -4.43
N VAL A 207 10.27 2.84 -3.25
CA VAL A 207 11.15 2.80 -2.05
C VAL A 207 12.02 1.54 -1.99
N GLU A 208 11.70 0.49 -2.73
CA GLU A 208 12.38 -0.81 -2.65
C GLU A 208 13.91 -0.73 -2.83
N PRO A 209 14.45 0.00 -3.84
CA PRO A 209 15.89 0.14 -4.00
C PRO A 209 16.57 0.79 -2.79
N TYR A 210 15.89 1.72 -2.14
CA TYR A 210 16.40 2.40 -0.94
C TYR A 210 16.38 1.46 0.27
N LEU A 211 15.28 0.74 0.49
CA LEU A 211 15.13 -0.21 1.59
C LEU A 211 16.19 -1.32 1.49
N ASN A 212 16.42 -1.86 0.30
CA ASN A 212 17.45 -2.87 0.05
C ASN A 212 18.87 -2.34 0.31
N SER A 213 19.12 -1.04 0.10
CA SER A 213 20.42 -0.40 0.33
C SER A 213 20.70 -0.04 1.80
N LEU A 214 19.66 0.03 2.64
CA LEU A 214 19.78 0.56 4.01
C LEU A 214 20.66 -0.30 4.95
N GLY A 215 20.74 -1.60 4.75
CA GLY A 215 21.47 -2.48 5.65
C GLY A 215 21.10 -2.28 7.14
N PRO A 216 21.86 -2.87 8.09
CA PRO A 216 21.56 -2.76 9.52
C PRO A 216 21.61 -1.31 10.06
N ALA A 217 22.50 -0.46 9.52
CA ALA A 217 22.63 0.93 9.97
C ALA A 217 21.42 1.79 9.54
N GLY A 218 20.92 1.58 8.33
CA GLY A 218 19.75 2.28 7.84
C GLY A 218 18.46 1.85 8.56
N MET A 219 18.36 0.58 8.92
CA MET A 219 17.25 0.07 9.73
C MET A 219 17.23 0.72 11.12
N ARG A 220 18.40 0.95 11.74
CA ARG A 220 18.51 1.73 12.97
C ARG A 220 18.07 3.18 12.77
N TYR A 221 18.47 3.80 11.67
CA TYR A 221 18.07 5.18 11.36
C TYR A 221 16.54 5.29 11.22
N LEU A 222 15.90 4.43 10.44
CA LEU A 222 14.43 4.35 10.38
C LEU A 222 13.81 4.11 11.75
N SER A 223 14.51 3.38 12.63
CA SER A 223 14.07 3.15 14.00
C SER A 223 14.22 4.36 14.92
N MET A 224 14.97 5.37 14.57
CA MET A 224 15.20 6.59 15.36
C MET A 224 14.35 7.78 14.94
N LEU A 225 13.85 7.82 13.69
CA LEU A 225 13.13 8.96 13.11
C LEU A 225 11.85 9.40 13.85
N SER A 226 11.36 8.64 14.81
CA SER A 226 10.17 8.98 15.61
C SER A 226 10.50 9.26 17.08
N ALA A 227 11.75 9.42 17.42
CA ALA A 227 12.18 9.70 18.81
C ALA A 227 12.38 11.21 19.08
N GLU A 228 12.18 12.07 18.07
CA GLU A 228 12.16 13.53 18.15
C GLU A 228 10.73 14.04 17.89
#